data_7bed0f94d3094df6f60c6fa161fd8918
#
_entry.id   7bed0f94d3094df6f60c6fa161fd8918
#
_cell.length_a   1.000
_cell.length_b   1.000
_cell.length_c   1.000
_cell.angle_alpha   90.00
_cell.angle_beta   90.00
_cell.angle_gamma   90.00
#
_symmetry.space_group_name_H-M   'P 1'
#
loop_
_entity.id
_entity.type
_entity.pdbx_description
1 polymer ?
#
loop_
_entity_poly.entity_id
_entity_poly.type
_entity_poly.pdbx_seq_one_letter_code
_entity_poly.pdbx_strand_id
1 'polypeptide(L)'
;MNQINYDEIILQLKAELNSECAIANIYGIILASNIKGFLKGKVLPHKILSLISNSKGIADELNLTKINSFALEAQEYNYLFTFSEELILISKLNLNMNLAKFMPSISVFLKKLNEKYKEKEITEFSLFDFSKEIKKIQDTFKEKKGRDKKYSIIKDLVKFIATE
;
A
#
# COMPACT_ATOMS: atom_id res chain seq x y z
N MET A 1 -19.02 3.91 -10.73
CA MET A 1 -18.19 3.49 -9.59
C MET A 1 -17.12 4.54 -9.36
N ASN A 2 -17.15 5.25 -8.24
CA ASN A 2 -16.14 6.26 -7.97
C ASN A 2 -14.83 5.58 -7.56
N GLN A 3 -13.92 5.48 -8.52
CA GLN A 3 -12.56 5.03 -8.26
C GLN A 3 -11.87 6.05 -7.34
N ILE A 4 -11.17 5.57 -6.29
CA ILE A 4 -10.40 6.47 -5.43
C ILE A 4 -9.32 7.14 -6.28
N ASN A 5 -9.39 8.45 -6.43
CA ASN A 5 -8.39 9.23 -7.14
C ASN A 5 -7.31 9.70 -6.15
N TYR A 6 -6.27 8.88 -5.97
CA TYR A 6 -5.18 9.20 -5.05
C TYR A 6 -4.38 10.45 -5.47
N ASP A 7 -4.29 10.73 -6.76
CA ASP A 7 -3.59 11.92 -7.26
C ASP A 7 -4.34 13.20 -6.84
N GLU A 8 -5.68 13.19 -6.89
CA GLU A 8 -6.50 14.29 -6.40
C GLU A 8 -6.37 14.49 -4.88
N ILE A 9 -6.36 13.39 -4.13
CA ILE A 9 -6.15 13.42 -2.67
C ILE A 9 -4.79 14.04 -2.32
N ILE A 10 -3.72 13.71 -3.04
CA ILE A 10 -2.39 14.30 -2.84
C ILE A 10 -2.41 15.81 -3.11
N LEU A 11 -3.14 16.26 -4.13
CA LEU A 11 -3.27 17.69 -4.43
C LEU A 11 -4.05 18.43 -3.33
N GLN A 12 -5.11 17.84 -2.81
CA GLN A 12 -5.86 18.40 -1.67
C GLN A 12 -5.00 18.49 -0.41
N LEU A 13 -4.28 17.42 -0.07
CA LEU A 13 -3.36 17.41 1.06
C LEU A 13 -2.28 18.50 0.95
N LYS A 14 -1.72 18.68 -0.26
CA LYS A 14 -0.75 19.75 -0.51
C LYS A 14 -1.35 21.13 -0.26
N ALA A 15 -2.59 21.36 -0.70
CA ALA A 15 -3.27 22.63 -0.52
C ALA A 15 -3.62 22.90 0.95
N GLU A 16 -4.11 21.90 1.68
CA GLU A 16 -4.55 22.04 3.08
C GLU A 16 -3.37 22.09 4.06
N LEU A 17 -2.34 21.28 3.83
CA LEU A 17 -1.23 21.10 4.77
C LEU A 17 0.03 21.87 4.37
N ASN A 18 0.02 22.49 3.19
CA ASN A 18 1.20 23.15 2.60
C ASN A 18 2.45 22.25 2.64
N SER A 19 2.25 20.94 2.39
CA SER A 19 3.31 19.94 2.43
C SER A 19 3.24 18.99 1.24
N GLU A 20 4.37 18.46 0.83
CA GLU A 20 4.44 17.40 -0.17
C GLU A 20 4.11 16.07 0.51
N CYS A 21 3.32 15.23 -0.16
CA CYS A 21 2.86 13.97 0.37
C CYS A 21 2.98 12.83 -0.64
N ALA A 22 3.04 11.60 -0.14
CA ALA A 22 2.91 10.39 -0.94
C ALA A 22 2.00 9.40 -0.21
N ILE A 23 1.23 8.62 -0.96
CA ILE A 23 0.40 7.53 -0.44
C ILE A 23 0.93 6.23 -1.04
N ALA A 24 1.17 5.24 -0.21
CA ALA A 24 1.53 3.90 -0.60
C ALA A 24 0.58 2.87 0.05
N ASN A 25 0.45 1.69 -0.55
CA ASN A 25 -0.22 0.58 0.10
C ASN A 25 0.70 -0.08 1.15
N ILE A 26 0.18 -1.02 1.92
CA ILE A 26 0.95 -1.72 2.98
C ILE A 26 2.17 -2.49 2.44
N TYR A 27 2.17 -2.87 1.17
CA TYR A 27 3.30 -3.51 0.51
C TYR A 27 4.36 -2.50 0.05
N GLY A 28 4.12 -1.21 0.30
CA GLY A 28 5.02 -0.11 -0.05
C GLY A 28 4.95 0.36 -1.49
N ILE A 29 4.00 -0.10 -2.29
CA ILE A 29 3.81 0.39 -3.66
C ILE A 29 3.18 1.78 -3.59
N ILE A 30 3.85 2.77 -4.19
CA ILE A 30 3.41 4.16 -4.20
C ILE A 30 2.24 4.32 -5.16
N LEU A 31 1.07 4.67 -4.63
CA LEU A 31 -0.18 4.88 -5.37
C LEU A 31 -0.28 6.28 -5.98
N ALA A 32 0.18 7.28 -5.26
CA ALA A 32 0.30 8.66 -5.72
C ALA A 32 1.35 9.42 -4.90
N SER A 33 1.99 10.42 -5.50
CA SER A 33 3.02 11.22 -4.83
C SER A 33 3.28 12.53 -5.56
N ASN A 34 3.57 13.57 -4.78
CA ASN A 34 4.19 14.80 -5.24
C ASN A 34 5.56 15.08 -4.58
N ILE A 35 6.09 14.09 -3.83
CA ILE A 35 7.44 14.15 -3.26
C ILE A 35 8.45 13.71 -4.30
N LYS A 36 9.44 14.55 -4.60
CA LYS A 36 10.57 14.20 -5.47
C LYS A 36 11.35 13.02 -4.84
N GLY A 37 11.42 11.90 -5.52
CA GLY A 37 12.08 10.68 -5.04
C GLY A 37 11.13 9.55 -4.64
N PHE A 38 9.85 9.83 -4.40
CA PHE A 38 8.82 8.81 -4.20
C PHE A 38 7.93 8.74 -5.43
N LEU A 39 8.35 7.99 -6.45
CA LEU A 39 7.65 7.94 -7.74
C LEU A 39 6.49 6.94 -7.71
N LYS A 40 5.34 7.32 -8.26
CA LYS A 40 4.17 6.45 -8.45
C LYS A 40 4.53 5.13 -9.12
N GLY A 41 4.02 4.02 -8.60
CA GLY A 41 4.31 2.66 -9.08
C GLY A 41 5.66 2.09 -8.62
N LYS A 42 6.48 2.86 -7.92
CA LYS A 42 7.71 2.35 -7.29
C LYS A 42 7.43 1.87 -5.88
N VAL A 43 8.35 1.08 -5.35
CA VAL A 43 8.28 0.55 -3.99
C VAL A 43 9.10 1.45 -3.06
N LEU A 44 8.59 1.67 -1.85
CA LEU A 44 9.32 2.37 -0.78
C LEU A 44 10.64 1.69 -0.47
N PRO A 45 11.66 2.44 0.01
CA PRO A 45 12.92 1.85 0.43
C PRO A 45 12.72 0.72 1.44
N HIS A 46 13.40 -0.40 1.23
CA HIS A 46 13.26 -1.61 2.07
C HIS A 46 13.43 -1.33 3.57
N LYS A 47 14.37 -0.46 3.95
CA LYS A 47 14.61 -0.10 5.35
C LYS A 47 13.39 0.59 5.99
N ILE A 48 12.68 1.42 5.24
CA ILE A 48 11.45 2.07 5.69
C ILE A 48 10.33 1.04 5.88
N LEU A 49 10.15 0.15 4.90
CA LEU A 49 9.17 -0.94 5.01
C LEU A 49 9.48 -1.86 6.19
N SER A 50 10.75 -2.16 6.44
CA SER A 50 11.17 -2.96 7.58
C SER A 50 10.80 -2.30 8.92
N LEU A 51 10.98 -0.99 9.06
CA LEU A 51 10.54 -0.25 10.26
C LEU A 51 9.02 -0.34 10.46
N ILE A 52 8.24 -0.16 9.39
CA ILE A 52 6.77 -0.26 9.46
C ILE A 52 6.34 -1.67 9.83
N SER A 53 6.90 -2.69 9.19
CA SER A 53 6.57 -4.11 9.44
C SER A 53 6.94 -4.54 10.86
N ASN A 54 8.03 -4.02 11.41
CA ASN A 54 8.50 -4.32 12.76
C ASN A 54 7.88 -3.41 13.84
N SER A 55 7.00 -2.48 13.48
CA SER A 55 6.42 -1.50 14.41
C SER A 55 5.74 -2.15 15.62
N LYS A 56 5.11 -3.32 15.43
CA LYS A 56 4.52 -4.09 16.54
C LYS A 56 5.57 -4.62 17.49
N GLY A 57 6.64 -5.23 17.01
CA GLY A 57 7.74 -5.72 17.85
C GLY A 57 8.43 -4.59 18.62
N ILE A 58 8.64 -3.44 17.95
CA ILE A 58 9.20 -2.24 18.60
C ILE A 58 8.24 -1.72 19.68
N ALA A 59 6.93 -1.71 19.43
CA ALA A 59 5.93 -1.32 20.43
C ALA A 59 5.99 -2.23 21.66
N ASP A 60 6.05 -3.55 21.45
CA ASP A 60 6.13 -4.55 22.52
C ASP A 60 7.41 -4.35 23.37
N GLU A 61 8.57 -4.15 22.76
CA GLU A 61 9.84 -3.90 23.46
C GLU A 61 9.82 -2.60 24.27
N LEU A 62 9.12 -1.57 23.79
CA LEU A 62 8.99 -0.28 24.46
C LEU A 62 7.78 -0.21 25.42
N ASN A 63 7.05 -1.31 25.62
CA ASN A 63 5.80 -1.37 26.39
C ASN A 63 4.75 -0.36 25.92
N LEU A 64 4.62 -0.16 24.62
CA LEU A 64 3.63 0.70 23.99
C LEU A 64 2.47 -0.14 23.46
N THR A 65 1.26 0.41 23.47
CA THR A 65 0.08 -0.27 22.94
C THR A 65 0.19 -0.44 21.41
N LYS A 66 0.65 0.60 20.71
CA LYS A 66 0.76 0.61 19.24
C LYS A 66 1.65 1.78 18.78
N ILE A 67 2.38 1.56 17.69
CA ILE A 67 3.04 2.62 16.92
C ILE A 67 2.28 2.79 15.61
N ASN A 68 1.78 3.99 15.33
CA ASN A 68 1.05 4.33 14.10
C ASN A 68 1.84 5.28 13.19
N SER A 69 2.94 5.83 13.69
CA SER A 69 3.77 6.77 12.94
C SER A 69 5.17 6.85 13.52
N PHE A 70 6.10 7.25 12.68
CA PHE A 70 7.43 7.68 13.09
C PHE A 70 7.90 8.84 12.21
N ALA A 71 8.76 9.68 12.75
CA ALA A 71 9.36 10.79 12.03
C ALA A 71 10.86 10.57 11.83
N LEU A 72 11.34 10.92 10.64
CA LEU A 72 12.77 10.99 10.32
C LEU A 72 13.13 12.46 10.13
N GLU A 73 14.00 12.97 11.00
CA GLU A 73 14.55 14.31 10.88
C GLU A 73 15.71 14.29 9.88
N ALA A 74 15.64 15.15 8.88
CA ALA A 74 16.71 15.42 7.92
C ALA A 74 17.18 16.87 8.06
N GLN A 75 18.22 17.24 7.34
CA GLN A 75 18.81 18.59 7.47
C GLN A 75 17.84 19.73 7.11
N GLU A 76 16.97 19.51 6.14
CA GLU A 76 16.08 20.55 5.60
C GLU A 76 14.61 20.29 5.87
N TYR A 77 14.22 19.03 6.10
CA TYR A 77 12.83 18.60 6.23
C TYR A 77 12.70 17.45 7.22
N ASN A 78 11.50 17.32 7.77
CA ASN A 78 11.08 16.10 8.48
C ASN A 78 10.22 15.25 7.55
N TYR A 79 10.44 13.94 7.56
CA TYR A 79 9.55 12.97 6.93
C TYR A 79 8.72 12.29 7.99
N LEU A 80 7.41 12.49 7.96
CA LEU A 80 6.46 11.79 8.83
C LEU A 80 5.85 10.63 8.06
N PHE A 81 6.06 9.43 8.56
CA PHE A 81 5.43 8.20 8.07
C PHE A 81 4.29 7.85 9.01
N THR A 82 3.06 7.91 8.52
CA THR A 82 1.86 7.51 9.26
C THR A 82 1.24 6.32 8.52
N PHE A 83 0.95 5.25 9.24
CA PHE A 83 0.48 4.02 8.63
C PHE A 83 -0.74 3.46 9.33
N SER A 84 -1.58 2.82 8.55
CA SER A 84 -2.77 2.07 8.96
C SER A 84 -2.62 0.61 8.55
N GLU A 85 -3.71 -0.14 8.58
CA GLU A 85 -3.68 -1.55 8.18
C GLU A 85 -3.38 -1.75 6.69
N GLU A 86 -3.84 -0.84 5.81
CA GLU A 86 -3.75 -1.00 4.36
C GLU A 86 -2.91 0.08 3.66
N LEU A 87 -2.77 1.25 4.29
CA LEU A 87 -2.16 2.42 3.66
C LEU A 87 -1.05 3.03 4.51
N ILE A 88 -0.08 3.59 3.82
CA ILE A 88 1.03 4.37 4.37
C ILE A 88 0.94 5.77 3.76
N LEU A 89 0.86 6.80 4.61
CA LEU A 89 0.96 8.20 4.21
C LEU A 89 2.33 8.73 4.60
N ILE A 90 3.01 9.34 3.66
CA ILE A 90 4.30 9.98 3.85
C ILE A 90 4.09 11.47 3.67
N SER A 91 4.48 12.27 4.66
CA SER A 91 4.41 13.73 4.62
C SER A 91 5.81 14.31 4.75
N LYS A 92 6.20 15.17 3.82
CA LYS A 92 7.45 15.93 3.87
C LYS A 92 7.16 17.30 4.45
N LEU A 93 7.62 17.55 5.66
CA LEU A 93 7.26 18.67 6.49
C LEU A 93 8.45 19.61 6.70
N ASN A 94 8.18 20.90 6.81
CA ASN A 94 9.20 21.85 7.23
C ASN A 94 9.65 21.59 8.67
N LEU A 95 10.91 21.85 8.98
CA LEU A 95 11.48 21.64 10.33
C LEU A 95 10.71 22.38 11.44
N ASN A 96 10.13 23.53 11.13
CA ASN A 96 9.38 24.35 12.10
C ASN A 96 7.93 23.89 12.31
N MET A 97 7.49 22.81 11.64
CA MET A 97 6.11 22.33 11.76
C MET A 97 5.90 21.64 13.10
N ASN A 98 4.83 22.03 13.81
CA ASN A 98 4.46 21.42 15.07
C ASN A 98 3.80 20.06 14.83
N LEU A 99 4.59 18.98 14.96
CA LEU A 99 4.13 17.61 14.77
C LEU A 99 2.99 17.22 15.72
N ALA A 100 2.98 17.73 16.96
CA ALA A 100 1.95 17.42 17.94
C ALA A 100 0.55 17.89 17.50
N LYS A 101 0.47 19.01 16.77
CA LYS A 101 -0.79 19.51 16.17
C LYS A 101 -1.14 18.79 14.87
N PHE A 102 -0.15 18.36 14.11
CA PHE A 102 -0.32 17.79 12.79
C PHE A 102 -0.73 16.31 12.82
N MET A 103 -0.07 15.51 13.67
CA MET A 103 -0.26 14.06 13.71
C MET A 103 -1.70 13.60 13.95
N PRO A 104 -2.50 14.17 14.88
CA PRO A 104 -3.88 13.74 15.08
C PRO A 104 -4.75 13.89 13.83
N SER A 105 -4.62 15.02 13.11
CA SER A 105 -5.38 15.27 11.88
C SER A 105 -5.02 14.29 10.77
N ILE A 106 -3.73 13.99 10.62
CA ILE A 106 -3.24 13.00 9.65
C ILE A 106 -3.73 11.60 9.99
N SER A 107 -3.71 11.22 11.24
CA SER A 107 -4.20 9.90 11.69
C SER A 107 -5.68 9.70 11.39
N VAL A 108 -6.51 10.71 11.65
CA VAL A 108 -7.95 10.69 11.33
C VAL A 108 -8.19 10.61 9.82
N PHE A 109 -7.44 11.40 9.04
CA PHE A 109 -7.51 11.39 7.59
C PHE A 109 -7.15 10.01 7.02
N LEU A 110 -6.02 9.44 7.46
CA LEU A 110 -5.56 8.15 6.99
C LEU A 110 -6.55 7.02 7.34
N LYS A 111 -7.17 7.07 8.52
CA LYS A 111 -8.21 6.12 8.92
C LYS A 111 -9.40 6.16 7.96
N LYS A 112 -9.93 7.34 7.65
CA LYS A 112 -11.05 7.50 6.70
C LYS A 112 -10.68 7.01 5.30
N LEU A 113 -9.46 7.29 4.85
CA LEU A 113 -8.97 6.84 3.55
C LEU A 113 -8.84 5.31 3.51
N ASN A 114 -8.36 4.71 4.60
CA ASN A 114 -8.23 3.27 4.73
C ASN A 114 -9.60 2.55 4.69
N GLU A 115 -10.63 3.11 5.32
CA GLU A 115 -11.99 2.58 5.26
C GLU A 115 -12.51 2.55 3.80
N LYS A 116 -12.32 3.65 3.06
CA LYS A 116 -12.68 3.71 1.63
C LYS A 116 -11.87 2.73 0.77
N TYR A 117 -10.60 2.52 1.10
CA TYR A 117 -9.75 1.56 0.40
C TYR A 117 -10.26 0.13 0.58
N LYS A 118 -10.58 -0.27 1.81
CA LYS A 118 -11.15 -1.60 2.11
C LYS A 118 -12.48 -1.85 1.40
N GLU A 119 -13.38 -0.87 1.41
CA GLU A 119 -14.65 -0.97 0.68
C GLU A 119 -14.43 -1.23 -0.81
N LYS A 120 -13.45 -0.55 -1.40
CA LYS A 120 -13.10 -0.73 -2.82
C LYS A 120 -12.53 -2.11 -3.10
N GLU A 121 -11.57 -2.60 -2.30
CA GLU A 121 -10.97 -3.93 -2.47
C GLU A 121 -12.03 -5.03 -2.40
N ILE A 122 -12.94 -4.97 -1.44
CA ILE A 122 -14.04 -5.93 -1.30
C ILE A 122 -14.90 -5.91 -2.56
N THR A 123 -15.22 -4.72 -3.09
CA THR A 123 -16.04 -4.58 -4.29
C THR A 123 -15.32 -5.11 -5.54
N GLU A 124 -14.05 -4.81 -5.72
CA GLU A 124 -13.25 -5.32 -6.84
C GLU A 124 -13.07 -6.84 -6.77
N PHE A 125 -12.85 -7.40 -5.59
CA PHE A 125 -12.73 -8.85 -5.38
C PHE A 125 -14.06 -9.57 -5.66
N SER A 126 -15.19 -9.01 -5.24
CA SER A 126 -16.52 -9.59 -5.49
C SER A 126 -16.93 -9.55 -6.96
N LEU A 127 -16.38 -8.62 -7.74
CA LEU A 127 -16.63 -8.50 -9.19
C LEU A 127 -15.62 -9.27 -10.04
N PHE A 128 -14.56 -9.83 -9.44
CA PHE A 128 -13.54 -10.58 -10.17
C PHE A 128 -14.05 -11.98 -10.49
N ASP A 129 -14.26 -12.24 -11.76
CA ASP A 129 -14.71 -13.56 -12.26
C ASP A 129 -13.52 -14.50 -12.45
N PHE A 130 -13.13 -15.16 -11.36
CA PHE A 130 -12.05 -16.16 -11.35
C PHE A 130 -12.26 -17.27 -12.39
N SER A 131 -13.52 -17.62 -12.71
CA SER A 131 -13.83 -18.67 -13.68
C SER A 131 -13.31 -18.33 -15.07
N LYS A 132 -13.41 -17.06 -15.48
CA LYS A 132 -12.89 -16.57 -16.76
C LYS A 132 -11.37 -16.62 -16.83
N GLU A 133 -10.68 -16.20 -15.75
CA GLU A 133 -9.22 -16.23 -15.70
C GLU A 133 -8.67 -17.65 -15.67
N ILE A 134 -9.28 -18.54 -14.89
CA ILE A 134 -8.94 -19.98 -14.87
C ILE A 134 -9.11 -20.58 -16.26
N LYS A 135 -10.22 -20.26 -16.96
CA LYS A 135 -10.47 -20.74 -18.31
C LYS A 135 -9.43 -20.25 -19.31
N LYS A 136 -9.05 -18.97 -19.28
CA LYS A 136 -7.97 -18.41 -20.12
C LYS A 136 -6.64 -19.14 -19.88
N ILE A 137 -6.29 -19.38 -18.61
CA ILE A 137 -5.09 -20.12 -18.23
C ILE A 137 -5.15 -21.55 -18.79
N GLN A 138 -6.28 -22.25 -18.61
CA GLN A 138 -6.48 -23.60 -19.13
C GLN A 138 -6.39 -23.68 -20.66
N ASP A 139 -6.97 -22.72 -21.39
CA ASP A 139 -6.91 -22.67 -22.83
C ASP A 139 -5.50 -22.39 -23.35
N THR A 140 -4.77 -21.46 -22.68
CA THR A 140 -3.35 -21.20 -22.98
C THR A 140 -2.49 -22.45 -22.76
N PHE A 141 -2.77 -23.26 -21.76
CA PHE A 141 -2.06 -24.53 -21.53
C PHE A 141 -2.44 -25.63 -22.54
N LYS A 142 -3.69 -25.64 -23.04
CA LYS A 142 -4.12 -26.58 -24.10
C LYS A 142 -3.42 -26.30 -25.43
N GLU A 143 -3.27 -25.04 -25.81
CA GLU A 143 -2.58 -24.64 -27.04
C GLU A 143 -1.07 -24.99 -27.02
N LYS A 144 -0.44 -24.98 -25.86
CA LYS A 144 0.99 -25.32 -25.69
C LYS A 144 1.28 -26.80 -25.51
N LYS A 145 0.29 -27.69 -25.64
CA LYS A 145 0.36 -29.12 -25.31
C LYS A 145 1.25 -29.98 -26.22
N GLY A 146 2.05 -29.39 -27.09
CA GLY A 146 2.91 -30.13 -28.03
C GLY A 146 4.37 -30.28 -27.66
N ARG A 147 4.92 -29.64 -26.62
CA ARG A 147 6.38 -29.50 -26.55
C ARG A 147 7.14 -29.75 -25.24
N ASP A 148 6.53 -29.88 -24.02
CA ASP A 148 7.39 -30.09 -22.85
C ASP A 148 6.76 -30.84 -21.66
N LYS A 149 7.49 -31.85 -21.15
CA LYS A 149 7.19 -32.62 -19.92
C LYS A 149 7.04 -31.76 -18.65
N LYS A 150 7.58 -30.52 -18.63
CA LYS A 150 7.44 -29.58 -17.52
C LYS A 150 6.01 -29.12 -17.27
N TYR A 151 5.15 -29.12 -18.28
CA TYR A 151 3.75 -28.73 -18.18
C TYR A 151 2.85 -29.76 -17.52
N SER A 152 3.28 -31.04 -17.45
CA SER A 152 2.54 -32.09 -16.75
C SER A 152 2.43 -31.80 -15.24
N ILE A 153 3.53 -31.39 -14.63
CA ILE A 153 3.60 -31.09 -13.18
C ILE A 153 2.70 -29.91 -12.80
N ILE A 154 2.68 -28.86 -13.61
CA ILE A 154 1.83 -27.69 -13.38
C ILE A 154 0.35 -28.03 -13.54
N LYS A 155 0.00 -28.89 -14.49
CA LYS A 155 -1.37 -29.36 -14.69
C LYS A 155 -1.90 -30.16 -13.49
N ASP A 156 -1.07 -30.98 -12.89
CA ASP A 156 -1.44 -31.78 -11.72
C ASP A 156 -1.57 -30.89 -10.47
N LEU A 157 -0.75 -29.86 -10.35
CA LEU A 157 -0.85 -28.85 -9.29
C LEU A 157 -2.15 -28.02 -9.38
N VAL A 158 -2.51 -27.60 -10.60
CA VAL A 158 -3.77 -26.85 -10.83
C VAL A 158 -5.00 -27.72 -10.57
N LYS A 159 -4.95 -29.01 -10.90
CA LYS A 159 -6.02 -29.96 -10.56
C LYS A 159 -6.15 -30.15 -9.06
N PHE A 160 -5.06 -30.22 -8.33
CA PHE A 160 -5.05 -30.37 -6.87
C PHE A 160 -5.71 -29.15 -6.18
N ILE A 161 -5.42 -27.94 -6.64
CA ILE A 161 -6.00 -26.69 -6.09
C ILE A 161 -7.48 -26.54 -6.45
N ALA A 162 -7.95 -27.10 -7.56
CA ALA A 162 -9.34 -27.00 -8.01
C ALA A 162 -10.28 -28.08 -7.45
N THR A 163 -9.77 -29.02 -6.63
CA THR A 163 -10.55 -30.13 -6.03
C THR A 163 -10.74 -29.99 -4.52
N GLU A 164 -10.24 -28.95 -3.88
CA GLU A 164 -10.61 -28.51 -2.53
C GLU A 164 -11.60 -27.33 -2.59
#